data_3fe18fc3d9bfc9180ec49e6d665c684a
#
_entry.id   3fe18fc3d9bfc9180ec49e6d665c684a
#
_cell.length_a   1.000
_cell.length_b   1.000
_cell.length_c   1.000
_cell.angle_alpha   90.00
_cell.angle_beta   90.00
_cell.angle_gamma   90.00
#
_symmetry.space_group_name_H-M   'P 1'
#
loop_
_entity.id
_entity.type
_entity.pdbx_description
1 polymer ?
#
loop_
_entity_poly.entity_id
_entity_poly.type
_entity_poly.pdbx_seq_one_letter_code
_entity_poly.pdbx_strand_id
1 'polypeptide(L)'
;SKGTRGSVSMELLDYLAWRNDVPLSLSPFNEVDNVIFSYLSYIEFGKLLENGDGFFDFKEQYEHFCEKHSMEEIKTAGQFTERAPLLLEKMMEGARFQDTKVGYYVKDFDKDTVKQFAALCFLLPDGTNYVSFRGTDETITGWREDFLMSCKSETAGSKEAVSYFNKVAKALEGKFILGGHSKGGNFAMYAAAFCEPEYKERIVQVYNN
;
A
#
# COMPACT_ATOMS: atom_id res chain seq x y z
N SER A 1 -3.43 23.89 -9.20
CA SER A 1 -2.90 23.59 -7.88
C SER A 1 -1.72 22.61 -7.90
N LYS A 2 -0.63 23.01 -8.57
CA LYS A 2 0.63 22.22 -8.60
C LYS A 2 1.43 22.32 -7.28
N GLY A 3 1.03 23.20 -6.36
CA GLY A 3 1.78 23.46 -5.13
C GLY A 3 1.49 22.50 -3.97
N THR A 4 0.32 21.86 -3.93
CA THR A 4 -0.09 21.02 -2.81
C THR A 4 0.44 19.59 -2.87
N ARG A 5 0.68 19.04 -4.07
CA ARG A 5 1.18 17.66 -4.21
C ARG A 5 2.67 17.52 -3.89
N GLY A 6 3.45 18.54 -4.16
CA GLY A 6 4.87 18.57 -3.78
C GLY A 6 5.08 18.73 -2.28
N SER A 7 4.19 19.45 -1.59
CA SER A 7 4.27 19.67 -0.15
C SER A 7 3.99 18.38 0.64
N VAL A 8 2.98 17.57 0.24
CA VAL A 8 2.63 16.32 0.95
C VAL A 8 3.81 15.33 0.95
N SER A 9 4.53 15.16 -0.17
CA SER A 9 5.67 14.25 -0.22
C SER A 9 6.85 14.74 0.64
N MET A 10 7.11 16.04 0.66
CA MET A 10 8.13 16.66 1.53
C MET A 10 7.78 16.48 3.00
N GLU A 11 6.51 16.69 3.35
CA GLU A 11 6.03 16.51 4.72
C GLU A 11 6.19 15.07 5.21
N LEU A 12 5.91 14.07 4.37
CA LEU A 12 6.10 12.66 4.73
C LEU A 12 7.57 12.30 4.91
N LEU A 13 8.45 12.81 4.06
CA LEU A 13 9.89 12.61 4.21
C LEU A 13 10.42 13.30 5.47
N ASP A 14 9.94 14.50 5.77
CA ASP A 14 10.28 15.23 6.99
C ASP A 14 9.79 14.50 8.24
N TYR A 15 8.59 13.94 8.19
CA TYR A 15 8.07 13.11 9.27
C TYR A 15 8.97 11.90 9.52
N LEU A 16 9.36 11.18 8.47
CA LEU A 16 10.27 10.03 8.59
C LEU A 16 11.63 10.46 9.13
N ALA A 17 12.18 11.58 8.66
CA ALA A 17 13.44 12.11 9.17
C ALA A 17 13.40 12.37 10.68
N TRP A 18 12.24 12.79 11.18
CA TRP A 18 12.06 13.09 12.60
C TRP A 18 11.71 11.87 13.44
N ARG A 19 10.84 10.97 12.96
CA ARG A 19 10.25 9.88 13.75
C ARG A 19 10.84 8.50 13.50
N ASN A 20 11.62 8.35 12.44
CA ASN A 20 12.06 7.05 11.93
C ASN A 20 12.96 6.25 12.91
N ASP A 21 13.54 6.90 13.89
CA ASP A 21 14.37 6.25 14.92
C ASP A 21 13.56 5.76 16.12
N VAL A 22 12.27 6.13 16.21
CA VAL A 22 11.42 5.78 17.36
C VAL A 22 10.65 4.50 17.05
N PRO A 23 10.93 3.40 17.77
CA PRO A 23 10.25 2.14 17.54
C PRO A 23 8.76 2.22 17.88
N LEU A 24 7.97 1.35 17.25
CA LEU A 24 6.51 1.30 17.48
C LEU A 24 6.13 1.02 18.92
N SER A 25 6.99 0.36 19.69
CA SER A 25 6.79 0.12 21.11
C SER A 25 6.77 1.40 21.96
N LEU A 26 7.48 2.44 21.52
CA LEU A 26 7.52 3.76 22.19
C LEU A 26 6.59 4.78 21.57
N SER A 27 6.34 4.69 20.29
CA SER A 27 5.40 5.54 19.56
C SER A 27 4.57 4.68 18.62
N PRO A 28 3.35 4.31 19.00
CA PRO A 28 2.51 3.41 18.22
C PRO A 28 2.24 3.91 16.80
N PHE A 29 1.89 2.97 15.94
CA PHE A 29 1.47 3.26 14.56
C PHE A 29 0.37 4.32 14.55
N ASN A 30 0.54 5.36 13.72
CA ASN A 30 -0.36 6.51 13.68
C ASN A 30 -0.87 6.79 12.26
N GLU A 31 -1.69 7.83 12.14
CA GLU A 31 -2.30 8.22 10.87
C GLU A 31 -1.28 8.59 9.79
N VAL A 32 -0.14 9.16 10.16
CA VAL A 32 0.91 9.54 9.20
C VAL A 32 1.62 8.28 8.70
N ASP A 33 1.93 7.35 9.57
CA ASP A 33 2.46 6.04 9.17
C ASP A 33 1.51 5.34 8.18
N ASN A 34 0.19 5.41 8.44
CA ASN A 34 -0.81 4.89 7.53
C ASN A 34 -0.71 5.52 6.14
N VAL A 35 -0.60 6.83 6.04
CA VAL A 35 -0.46 7.49 4.74
C VAL A 35 0.76 6.97 3.99
N ILE A 36 1.90 6.83 4.68
CA ILE A 36 3.12 6.28 4.10
C ILE A 36 2.86 4.86 3.56
N PHE A 37 2.33 3.97 4.38
CA PHE A 37 2.07 2.58 3.97
C PHE A 37 1.04 2.49 2.84
N SER A 38 0.09 3.41 2.76
CA SER A 38 -0.85 3.46 1.64
C SER A 38 -0.16 3.79 0.32
N TYR A 39 0.87 4.63 0.34
CA TYR A 39 1.67 4.95 -0.86
C TYR A 39 2.61 3.81 -1.26
N LEU A 40 3.04 2.96 -0.33
CA LEU A 40 3.90 1.83 -0.67
C LEU A 40 3.22 0.82 -1.60
N SER A 41 1.89 0.84 -1.70
CA SER A 41 1.15 0.00 -2.66
C SER A 41 1.46 0.31 -4.13
N TYR A 42 2.02 1.49 -4.42
CA TYR A 42 2.40 1.88 -5.77
C TYR A 42 3.78 1.39 -6.20
N ILE A 43 4.54 0.78 -5.29
CA ILE A 43 5.88 0.28 -5.60
C ILE A 43 5.76 -1.05 -6.38
N GLU A 44 6.46 -1.13 -7.51
CA GLU A 44 6.54 -2.33 -8.33
C GLU A 44 7.64 -3.24 -7.78
N PHE A 45 7.30 -4.10 -6.81
CA PHE A 45 8.25 -5.01 -6.19
C PHE A 45 8.69 -6.17 -7.11
N GLY A 46 7.94 -6.43 -8.17
CA GLY A 46 8.28 -7.43 -9.17
C GLY A 46 7.92 -8.87 -8.78
N LYS A 47 8.40 -9.81 -9.56
CA LYS A 47 7.97 -11.21 -9.53
C LYS A 47 8.23 -11.96 -8.22
N LEU A 48 9.15 -11.49 -7.39
CA LEU A 48 9.46 -12.15 -6.13
C LEU A 48 8.28 -12.14 -5.15
N LEU A 49 7.49 -11.08 -5.15
CA LEU A 49 6.30 -11.00 -4.32
C LEU A 49 5.05 -11.57 -5.01
N GLU A 50 5.02 -11.61 -6.34
CA GLU A 50 3.86 -12.06 -7.11
C GLU A 50 3.63 -13.58 -7.04
N ASN A 51 4.65 -14.36 -6.70
CA ASN A 51 4.63 -15.81 -6.85
C ASN A 51 4.36 -16.60 -5.55
N GLY A 52 3.90 -15.95 -4.49
CA GLY A 52 3.69 -16.73 -3.28
C GLY A 52 2.90 -16.06 -2.18
N ASP A 53 2.17 -16.89 -1.47
CA ASP A 53 1.63 -16.57 -0.18
C ASP A 53 2.77 -16.66 0.83
N GLY A 54 2.98 -15.60 1.60
CA GLY A 54 4.04 -15.55 2.60
C GLY A 54 4.65 -14.16 2.70
N PHE A 55 5.48 -13.99 3.71
CA PHE A 55 6.17 -12.74 3.98
C PHE A 55 7.65 -12.84 3.62
N PHE A 56 8.17 -11.71 3.16
CA PHE A 56 9.56 -11.50 2.86
C PHE A 56 10.08 -10.34 3.70
N ASP A 57 11.38 -10.33 3.96
CA ASP A 57 12.03 -9.24 4.68
C ASP A 57 11.91 -7.94 3.89
N PHE A 58 11.47 -6.86 4.56
CA PHE A 58 11.22 -5.58 3.92
C PHE A 58 12.49 -4.94 3.36
N LYS A 59 13.59 -5.05 4.10
CA LYS A 59 14.89 -4.52 3.67
C LYS A 59 15.43 -5.27 2.46
N GLU A 60 15.30 -6.59 2.43
CA GLU A 60 15.70 -7.40 1.27
C GLU A 60 14.93 -7.01 0.01
N GLN A 61 13.63 -6.75 0.13
CA GLN A 61 12.82 -6.30 -1.00
C GLN A 61 13.23 -4.91 -1.49
N TYR A 62 13.60 -4.02 -0.59
CA TYR A 62 14.17 -2.72 -0.96
C TYR A 62 15.50 -2.88 -1.73
N GLU A 63 16.38 -3.74 -1.25
CA GLU A 63 17.67 -4.01 -1.93
C GLU A 63 17.46 -4.58 -3.33
N HIS A 64 16.53 -5.53 -3.50
CA HIS A 64 16.15 -6.07 -4.80
C HIS A 64 15.56 -5.00 -5.73
N PHE A 65 14.74 -4.12 -5.19
CA PHE A 65 14.17 -3.00 -5.94
C PHE A 65 15.29 -2.09 -6.47
N CYS A 66 16.28 -1.76 -5.64
CA CYS A 66 17.40 -0.91 -6.01
C CYS A 66 18.31 -1.54 -7.08
N GLU A 67 18.39 -2.86 -7.15
CA GLU A 67 19.15 -3.56 -8.22
C GLU A 67 18.52 -3.36 -9.59
N LYS A 68 17.21 -3.14 -9.66
CA LYS A 68 16.43 -3.06 -10.91
C LYS A 68 16.05 -1.64 -11.31
N HIS A 69 16.12 -0.68 -10.39
CA HIS A 69 15.64 0.68 -10.60
C HIS A 69 16.65 1.70 -10.11
N SER A 70 16.75 2.81 -10.83
CA SER A 70 17.60 3.94 -10.41
C SER A 70 16.82 4.87 -9.48
N MET A 71 17.28 5.02 -8.25
CA MET A 71 16.68 5.96 -7.29
C MET A 71 16.84 7.41 -7.76
N GLU A 72 17.90 7.74 -8.50
CA GLU A 72 18.10 9.07 -9.07
C GLU A 72 17.02 9.40 -10.13
N GLU A 73 16.66 8.43 -10.96
CA GLU A 73 15.54 8.60 -11.91
C GLU A 73 14.20 8.76 -11.20
N ILE A 74 13.97 8.02 -10.13
CA ILE A 74 12.75 8.09 -9.33
C ILE A 74 12.57 9.47 -8.70
N LYS A 75 13.64 10.11 -8.24
CA LYS A 75 13.61 11.47 -7.68
C LYS A 75 13.05 12.51 -8.65
N THR A 76 13.22 12.29 -9.93
CA THR A 76 12.76 13.20 -10.99
C THR A 76 11.42 12.82 -11.59
N ALA A 77 10.79 11.74 -11.14
CA ALA A 77 9.49 11.30 -11.63
C ALA A 77 8.42 12.37 -11.37
N GLY A 78 7.52 12.54 -12.35
CA GLY A 78 6.54 13.62 -12.36
C GLY A 78 5.38 13.43 -11.36
N GLN A 79 5.08 12.20 -10.98
CA GLN A 79 3.97 11.90 -10.09
C GLN A 79 4.45 11.41 -8.72
N PHE A 80 3.68 11.75 -7.70
CA PHE A 80 4.01 11.35 -6.33
C PHE A 80 3.98 9.82 -6.15
N THR A 81 3.02 9.14 -6.76
CA THR A 81 2.92 7.68 -6.70
C THR A 81 4.16 6.98 -7.29
N GLU A 82 4.76 7.55 -8.35
CA GLU A 82 6.00 7.05 -8.94
C GLU A 82 7.22 7.27 -8.03
N ARG A 83 7.13 8.24 -7.12
CA ARG A 83 8.18 8.54 -6.14
C ARG A 83 8.02 7.80 -4.81
N ALA A 84 7.02 6.93 -4.67
CA ALA A 84 6.81 6.15 -3.46
C ALA A 84 8.06 5.38 -2.98
N PRO A 85 8.95 4.88 -3.87
CA PRO A 85 10.19 4.24 -3.43
C PRO A 85 11.11 5.13 -2.59
N LEU A 86 11.01 6.46 -2.68
CA LEU A 86 11.77 7.38 -1.84
C LEU A 86 11.34 7.30 -0.36
N LEU A 87 10.07 7.00 -0.11
CA LEU A 87 9.58 6.74 1.24
C LEU A 87 10.21 5.46 1.80
N LEU A 88 10.27 4.42 0.98
CA LEU A 88 10.89 3.16 1.35
C LEU A 88 12.38 3.32 1.65
N GLU A 89 13.10 4.04 0.82
CA GLU A 89 14.52 4.37 1.04
C GLU A 89 14.70 5.04 2.42
N LYS A 90 13.88 6.03 2.71
CA LYS A 90 13.96 6.75 3.98
C LYS A 90 13.59 5.86 5.17
N MET A 91 12.59 5.01 5.03
CA MET A 91 12.18 4.06 6.09
C MET A 91 13.31 3.09 6.46
N MET A 92 14.14 2.70 5.50
CA MET A 92 15.26 1.77 5.73
C MET A 92 16.42 2.40 6.49
N GLU A 93 16.48 3.72 6.58
CA GLU A 93 17.53 4.44 7.31
C GLU A 93 17.36 4.41 8.83
N GLY A 94 16.16 4.09 9.33
CA GLY A 94 15.85 4.13 10.75
C GLY A 94 15.34 2.80 11.32
N ALA A 95 15.16 2.78 12.63
CA ALA A 95 14.79 1.57 13.38
C ALA A 95 13.27 1.31 13.43
N ARG A 96 12.44 2.31 13.12
CA ARG A 96 10.98 2.23 13.34
C ARG A 96 10.32 1.06 12.60
N PHE A 97 10.69 0.84 11.34
CA PHE A 97 10.08 -0.18 10.50
C PHE A 97 11.08 -1.25 10.05
N GLN A 98 12.24 -1.32 10.69
CA GLN A 98 13.35 -2.19 10.28
C GLN A 98 12.96 -3.67 10.19
N ASP A 99 12.13 -4.15 11.13
CA ASP A 99 11.73 -5.55 11.21
C ASP A 99 10.38 -5.81 10.51
N THR A 100 9.90 -4.89 9.71
CA THR A 100 8.68 -5.07 8.91
C THR A 100 8.89 -6.13 7.84
N LYS A 101 7.86 -6.94 7.60
CA LYS A 101 7.81 -7.90 6.50
C LYS A 101 6.74 -7.48 5.51
N VAL A 102 6.92 -7.85 4.25
CA VAL A 102 5.99 -7.55 3.17
C VAL A 102 5.68 -8.82 2.37
N GLY A 103 4.44 -8.97 1.99
CA GLY A 103 4.05 -10.14 1.22
C GLY A 103 2.59 -10.11 0.77
N TYR A 104 2.11 -11.26 0.33
CA TYR A 104 0.76 -11.43 -0.19
C TYR A 104 0.44 -10.42 -1.29
N TYR A 105 1.43 -10.12 -2.13
CA TYR A 105 1.30 -9.13 -3.20
C TYR A 105 0.46 -9.68 -4.34
N VAL A 106 -0.56 -8.94 -4.72
CA VAL A 106 -1.41 -9.23 -5.87
C VAL A 106 -1.48 -8.01 -6.75
N LYS A 107 -1.25 -8.20 -8.03
CA LYS A 107 -1.42 -7.18 -9.04
C LYS A 107 -2.18 -7.79 -10.22
N ASP A 108 -3.41 -7.35 -10.40
CA ASP A 108 -4.27 -7.83 -11.48
C ASP A 108 -4.78 -6.63 -12.28
N PHE A 109 -4.02 -6.30 -13.31
CA PHE A 109 -4.32 -5.24 -14.25
C PHE A 109 -4.62 -5.87 -15.60
N ASP A 110 -5.89 -6.03 -15.91
CA ASP A 110 -6.35 -6.58 -17.16
C ASP A 110 -7.09 -5.50 -17.97
N LYS A 111 -6.52 -5.15 -19.13
CA LYS A 111 -7.10 -4.16 -20.03
C LYS A 111 -8.39 -4.65 -20.69
N ASP A 112 -8.52 -5.96 -20.89
CA ASP A 112 -9.66 -6.56 -21.56
C ASP A 112 -10.86 -6.72 -20.62
N THR A 113 -10.61 -6.99 -19.34
CA THR A 113 -11.66 -7.14 -18.32
C THR A 113 -11.93 -5.87 -17.51
N VAL A 114 -11.23 -4.79 -17.79
CA VAL A 114 -11.40 -3.49 -17.10
C VAL A 114 -10.99 -3.54 -15.61
N LYS A 115 -10.42 -4.64 -15.17
CA LYS A 115 -10.05 -4.84 -13.77
C LYS A 115 -8.70 -4.22 -13.48
N GLN A 116 -8.65 -3.36 -12.47
CA GLN A 116 -7.41 -2.78 -11.94
C GLN A 116 -7.40 -2.96 -10.42
N PHE A 117 -6.63 -3.93 -9.97
CA PHE A 117 -6.54 -4.23 -8.55
C PHE A 117 -5.10 -4.59 -8.19
N ALA A 118 -4.58 -4.00 -7.13
CA ALA A 118 -3.35 -4.43 -6.50
C ALA A 118 -3.48 -4.22 -4.99
N ALA A 119 -2.87 -5.13 -4.25
CA ALA A 119 -2.82 -5.07 -2.80
C ALA A 119 -1.61 -5.83 -2.28
N LEU A 120 -1.17 -5.47 -1.09
CA LEU A 120 -0.11 -6.18 -0.38
C LEU A 120 -0.34 -6.06 1.11
N CYS A 121 0.31 -6.92 1.87
CA CYS A 121 0.22 -6.93 3.32
C CYS A 121 1.59 -6.70 3.94
N PHE A 122 1.64 -5.85 4.96
CA PHE A 122 2.84 -5.61 5.78
C PHE A 122 2.61 -6.19 7.16
N LEU A 123 3.53 -7.01 7.62
CA LEU A 123 3.58 -7.43 9.02
C LEU A 123 4.47 -6.43 9.76
N LEU A 124 3.85 -5.61 10.59
CA LEU A 124 4.54 -4.56 11.36
C LEU A 124 5.33 -5.17 12.54
N PRO A 125 6.35 -4.47 13.04
CA PRO A 125 7.15 -4.96 14.16
C PRO A 125 6.36 -5.30 15.43
N ASP A 126 5.20 -4.69 15.63
CA ASP A 126 4.31 -4.97 16.77
C ASP A 126 3.36 -6.16 16.56
N GLY A 127 3.45 -6.85 15.42
CA GLY A 127 2.60 -7.98 15.07
C GLY A 127 1.29 -7.63 14.38
N THR A 128 0.99 -6.35 14.20
CA THR A 128 -0.19 -5.90 13.45
C THR A 128 0.04 -6.06 11.95
N ASN A 129 -0.99 -6.51 11.24
CA ASN A 129 -0.95 -6.62 9.78
C ASN A 129 -1.58 -5.36 9.16
N TYR A 130 -0.85 -4.69 8.28
CA TYR A 130 -1.39 -3.58 7.51
C TYR A 130 -1.64 -4.03 6.07
N VAL A 131 -2.89 -4.01 5.64
CA VAL A 131 -3.27 -4.31 4.26
C VAL A 131 -3.38 -3.00 3.49
N SER A 132 -2.58 -2.86 2.45
CA SER A 132 -2.51 -1.68 1.61
C SER A 132 -3.13 -1.96 0.25
N PHE A 133 -4.22 -1.27 -0.07
CA PHE A 133 -4.91 -1.37 -1.35
C PHE A 133 -4.46 -0.24 -2.27
N ARG A 134 -4.06 -0.62 -3.48
CA ARG A 134 -3.61 0.34 -4.49
C ARG A 134 -4.80 0.99 -5.18
N GLY A 135 -4.76 2.31 -5.27
CA GLY A 135 -5.70 3.09 -6.06
C GLY A 135 -5.37 3.04 -7.56
N THR A 136 -6.27 3.60 -8.36
CA THR A 136 -6.04 3.78 -9.78
C THR A 136 -4.98 4.84 -9.98
N ASP A 137 -4.02 4.58 -10.86
CA ASP A 137 -3.05 5.57 -11.27
C ASP A 137 -3.73 6.61 -12.17
N GLU A 138 -3.55 7.90 -11.87
CA GLU A 138 -4.11 9.00 -12.64
C GLU A 138 -3.53 9.10 -14.06
N THR A 139 -2.45 8.38 -14.36
CA THR A 139 -1.81 8.36 -15.67
C THR A 139 -2.56 7.55 -16.72
N ILE A 140 -3.55 6.77 -16.33
CA ILE A 140 -4.36 6.03 -17.32
C ILE A 140 -5.32 7.01 -17.96
N THR A 141 -4.78 7.75 -18.93
CA THR A 141 -5.55 8.61 -19.82
C THR A 141 -6.60 7.76 -20.54
N GLY A 142 -7.84 8.20 -20.53
CA GLY A 142 -8.97 7.47 -21.10
C GLY A 142 -9.99 6.96 -20.09
N TRP A 143 -9.59 6.69 -18.86
CA TRP A 143 -10.50 6.27 -17.78
C TRP A 143 -11.41 7.41 -17.31
N ARG A 144 -10.91 8.65 -17.32
CA ARG A 144 -11.69 9.84 -16.97
C ARG A 144 -12.78 10.15 -18.00
N GLU A 145 -12.59 9.73 -19.24
CA GLU A 145 -13.51 9.99 -20.35
C GLU A 145 -14.62 8.94 -20.42
N ASP A 146 -14.43 7.75 -19.83
CA ASP A 146 -15.44 6.70 -19.77
C ASP A 146 -15.88 6.42 -18.33
N PHE A 147 -16.92 7.13 -17.90
CA PHE A 147 -17.49 7.00 -16.56
C PHE A 147 -18.00 5.58 -16.27
N LEU A 148 -18.63 4.92 -17.25
CA LEU A 148 -19.13 3.57 -17.07
C LEU A 148 -18.00 2.54 -16.88
N MET A 149 -16.93 2.68 -17.63
CA MET A 149 -15.75 1.83 -17.50
C MET A 149 -15.08 2.03 -16.14
N SER A 150 -14.98 3.27 -15.69
CA SER A 150 -14.46 3.60 -14.36
C SER A 150 -15.30 2.98 -13.25
N CYS A 151 -16.62 3.06 -13.33
CA CYS A 151 -17.53 2.44 -12.35
C CYS A 151 -17.42 0.91 -12.35
N LYS A 152 -17.32 0.28 -13.52
CA LYS A 152 -17.14 -1.18 -13.63
C LYS A 152 -15.81 -1.63 -13.03
N SER A 153 -14.74 -0.89 -13.28
CA SER A 153 -13.43 -1.17 -12.71
C SER A 153 -13.43 -1.06 -11.19
N GLU A 154 -14.06 -0.03 -10.65
CA GLU A 154 -14.16 0.17 -9.21
C GLU A 154 -15.00 -0.93 -8.54
N THR A 155 -16.11 -1.34 -9.16
CA THR A 155 -16.94 -2.44 -8.68
C THR A 155 -16.17 -3.76 -8.67
N ALA A 156 -15.46 -4.08 -9.75
CA ALA A 156 -14.63 -5.28 -9.85
C ALA A 156 -13.51 -5.27 -8.81
N GLY A 157 -12.83 -4.14 -8.65
CA GLY A 157 -11.77 -3.97 -7.65
C GLY A 157 -12.29 -4.10 -6.22
N SER A 158 -13.48 -3.58 -5.92
CA SER A 158 -14.12 -3.70 -4.61
C SER A 158 -14.42 -5.15 -4.25
N LYS A 159 -14.91 -5.95 -5.19
CA LYS A 159 -15.14 -7.38 -4.99
C LYS A 159 -13.83 -8.14 -4.76
N GLU A 160 -12.80 -7.80 -5.51
CA GLU A 160 -11.46 -8.39 -5.30
C GLU A 160 -10.89 -8.01 -3.93
N ALA A 161 -11.11 -6.79 -3.47
CA ALA A 161 -10.66 -6.36 -2.15
C ALA A 161 -11.24 -7.23 -1.03
N VAL A 162 -12.52 -7.57 -1.12
CA VAL A 162 -13.17 -8.49 -0.18
C VAL A 162 -12.53 -9.88 -0.25
N SER A 163 -12.39 -10.45 -1.43
CA SER A 163 -11.78 -11.76 -1.63
C SER A 163 -10.34 -11.81 -1.14
N TYR A 164 -9.58 -10.78 -1.46
CA TYR A 164 -8.19 -10.64 -1.03
C TYR A 164 -8.09 -10.59 0.50
N PHE A 165 -8.89 -9.75 1.15
CA PHE A 165 -8.83 -9.62 2.60
C PHE A 165 -9.27 -10.92 3.30
N ASN A 166 -10.35 -11.56 2.84
CA ASN A 166 -10.77 -12.84 3.39
C ASN A 166 -9.66 -13.90 3.29
N LYS A 167 -8.96 -13.96 2.16
CA LYS A 167 -7.84 -14.89 1.96
C LYS A 167 -6.69 -14.61 2.93
N VAL A 168 -6.28 -13.36 3.03
CA VAL A 168 -5.16 -12.95 3.89
C VAL A 168 -5.51 -13.13 5.38
N ALA A 169 -6.71 -12.75 5.78
CA ALA A 169 -7.17 -12.90 7.16
C ALA A 169 -7.29 -14.37 7.58
N LYS A 170 -7.66 -15.25 6.66
CA LYS A 170 -7.67 -16.70 6.91
C LYS A 170 -6.26 -17.26 7.10
N ALA A 171 -5.30 -16.76 6.33
CA ALA A 171 -3.92 -17.24 6.36
C ALA A 171 -3.10 -16.70 7.54
N LEU A 172 -3.41 -15.49 8.01
CA LEU A 172 -2.63 -14.77 9.01
C LEU A 172 -3.36 -14.69 10.35
N GLU A 173 -2.57 -14.62 11.40
CA GLU A 173 -3.06 -14.36 12.75
C GLU A 173 -2.93 -12.85 13.09
N GLY A 174 -3.56 -12.45 14.19
CA GLY A 174 -3.41 -11.11 14.74
C GLY A 174 -4.44 -10.10 14.21
N LYS A 175 -4.17 -8.84 14.50
CA LYS A 175 -5.04 -7.72 14.17
C LYS A 175 -4.69 -7.15 12.80
N PHE A 176 -5.67 -6.48 12.19
CA PHE A 176 -5.55 -5.86 10.89
C PHE A 176 -5.87 -4.37 10.92
N ILE A 177 -5.05 -3.63 10.20
CA ILE A 177 -5.35 -2.27 9.74
C ILE A 177 -5.50 -2.35 8.22
N LEU A 178 -6.56 -1.77 7.69
CA LEU A 178 -6.79 -1.67 6.25
C LEU A 178 -6.67 -0.23 5.83
N GLY A 179 -5.96 0.04 4.76
CA GLY A 179 -5.82 1.39 4.25
C GLY A 179 -5.52 1.42 2.76
N GLY A 180 -5.59 2.60 2.20
CA GLY A 180 -5.28 2.85 0.80
C GLY A 180 -5.40 4.31 0.47
N HIS A 181 -4.78 4.70 -0.62
CA HIS A 181 -4.82 6.06 -1.15
C HIS A 181 -5.81 6.15 -2.30
N SER A 182 -6.63 7.19 -2.34
CA SER A 182 -7.61 7.43 -3.41
C SER A 182 -8.62 6.27 -3.50
N LYS A 183 -8.81 5.65 -4.66
CA LYS A 183 -9.69 4.49 -4.83
C LYS A 183 -9.28 3.30 -3.96
N GLY A 184 -7.98 3.18 -3.61
CA GLY A 184 -7.51 2.17 -2.68
C GLY A 184 -8.13 2.30 -1.28
N GLY A 185 -8.36 3.52 -0.83
CA GLY A 185 -9.09 3.78 0.41
C GLY A 185 -10.54 3.28 0.36
N ASN A 186 -11.21 3.45 -0.78
CA ASN A 186 -12.56 2.91 -0.99
C ASN A 186 -12.55 1.37 -0.96
N PHE A 187 -11.54 0.74 -1.54
CA PHE A 187 -11.36 -0.72 -1.47
C PHE A 187 -11.17 -1.21 -0.04
N ALA A 188 -10.38 -0.48 0.77
CA ALA A 188 -10.20 -0.80 2.18
C ALA A 188 -11.53 -0.76 2.95
N MET A 189 -12.31 0.28 2.74
CA MET A 189 -13.62 0.42 3.37
C MET A 189 -14.59 -0.68 2.92
N TYR A 190 -14.61 -1.00 1.63
CA TYR A 190 -15.47 -2.04 1.08
C TYR A 190 -15.09 -3.42 1.62
N ALA A 191 -13.79 -3.74 1.68
CA ALA A 191 -13.32 -4.98 2.26
C ALA A 191 -13.72 -5.12 3.74
N ALA A 192 -13.58 -4.05 4.52
CA ALA A 192 -13.98 -4.05 5.92
C ALA A 192 -15.48 -4.23 6.11
N ALA A 193 -16.29 -3.65 5.23
CA ALA A 193 -17.75 -3.73 5.33
C ALA A 193 -18.29 -5.12 4.95
N PHE A 194 -17.69 -5.78 3.96
CA PHE A 194 -18.25 -6.97 3.33
C PHE A 194 -17.43 -8.25 3.50
N CYS A 195 -16.34 -8.22 4.26
CA CYS A 195 -15.58 -9.43 4.59
C CYS A 195 -16.39 -10.36 5.52
N GLU A 196 -15.90 -11.58 5.68
CA GLU A 196 -16.50 -12.53 6.61
C GLU A 196 -16.56 -11.95 8.03
N PRO A 197 -17.68 -12.14 8.77
CA PRO A 197 -17.85 -11.57 10.11
C PRO A 197 -16.72 -11.90 11.09
N GLU A 198 -16.18 -13.10 11.02
CA GLU A 198 -15.06 -13.54 11.89
C GLU A 198 -13.79 -12.72 11.65
N TYR A 199 -13.54 -12.28 10.40
CA TYR A 199 -12.38 -11.44 10.07
C TYR A 199 -12.61 -9.96 10.37
N LYS A 200 -13.86 -9.52 10.26
CA LYS A 200 -14.24 -8.15 10.61
C LYS A 200 -13.88 -7.80 12.05
N GLU A 201 -14.08 -8.72 12.97
CA GLU A 201 -13.76 -8.55 14.40
C GLU A 201 -12.27 -8.31 14.65
N ARG A 202 -11.40 -8.71 13.73
CA ARG A 202 -9.95 -8.53 13.82
C ARG A 202 -9.46 -7.22 13.24
N ILE A 203 -10.33 -6.45 12.59
CA ILE A 203 -9.98 -5.14 12.03
C ILE A 203 -10.05 -4.10 13.14
N VAL A 204 -8.92 -3.47 13.45
CA VAL A 204 -8.84 -2.44 14.50
C VAL A 204 -8.97 -1.04 13.96
N GLN A 205 -8.65 -0.82 12.68
CA GLN A 205 -8.74 0.48 12.03
C GLN A 205 -8.87 0.33 10.52
N VAL A 206 -9.63 1.25 9.91
CA VAL A 206 -9.71 1.40 8.44
C VAL A 206 -9.42 2.85 8.10
N TYR A 207 -8.52 3.05 7.15
CA TYR A 207 -8.15 4.38 6.68
C TYR A 207 -8.51 4.56 5.22
N ASN A 208 -9.23 5.62 4.94
CA ASN A 208 -9.51 6.08 3.58
C ASN A 208 -8.77 7.40 3.35
N ASN A 209 -7.63 7.34 2.67
CA ASN A 209 -6.75 8.50 2.48
C ASN A 209 -7.04 9.27 1.20
#